data_e2444e1c0e71c2aac8ae80cda303018f
#
_entry.id   e2444e1c0e71c2aac8ae80cda303018f
#
_cell.length_a   1.000
_cell.length_b   1.000
_cell.length_c   1.000
_cell.angle_alpha   90.00
_cell.angle_beta   90.00
_cell.angle_gamma   90.00
#
_symmetry.space_group_name_H-M   'P 1'
#
loop_
_entity.id
_entity.type
_entity.pdbx_description
1 polymer ?
#
loop_
_entity_poly.entity_id
_entity_poly.type
_entity_poly.pdbx_seq_one_letter_code
_entity_poly.pdbx_strand_id
1 'polypeptide(L)'
;MLTSPSLSTLGAMTLSRVYGFKPQSIYKFIEEAGSIENLFRLDDNHRQSLKLGDDALEYSLKEWERMRALGAHFISIEDEAYPKLLRECEDAPIGLYYRSDSEPEEFFSHPMISIVGTRDISPYGRLWCQNIVHALAQTPTKPSIVSGLALGVDGVAHESALRESLPTIAVLPTGIESYSPRSHYQLSEKCAHTPDCALISDFSIGYPVTATNFLRRNRIIAGLSRATILIESKKHGGGLITARLASEYNRDVFVLPGRIDDIRSQGCNNLLEQELAEVIANLETLSSRLGLGRTYLSARGSFCERIENHYGNLPPEMLEDLLKVANCITEHRNDMMEEIAQRCSLTYSRVLSLCMMMQKDGLLQIDLLQRCHIIVKK
;
A
#
# COMPACT_ATOMS: atom_id res chain seq x y z
N MET A 1 -17.74 23.21 -21.80
CA MET A 1 -19.14 23.08 -21.35
C MET A 1 -19.13 21.98 -20.30
N LEU A 2 -19.64 22.22 -19.10
CA LEU A 2 -19.80 21.16 -18.08
C LEU A 2 -20.84 20.18 -18.60
N THR A 3 -20.45 18.96 -18.92
CA THR A 3 -21.39 17.90 -19.29
C THR A 3 -22.30 17.63 -18.11
N SER A 4 -23.62 17.69 -18.31
CA SER A 4 -24.60 17.31 -17.29
C SER A 4 -24.38 15.85 -16.90
N PRO A 5 -24.51 15.51 -15.61
CA PRO A 5 -24.36 14.13 -15.16
C PRO A 5 -25.50 13.25 -15.71
N SER A 6 -25.21 11.97 -15.93
CA SER A 6 -26.25 11.00 -16.29
C SER A 6 -27.17 10.71 -15.10
N LEU A 7 -28.38 10.19 -15.36
CA LEU A 7 -29.30 9.75 -14.31
C LEU A 7 -28.67 8.61 -13.48
N SER A 8 -27.92 7.71 -14.10
CA SER A 8 -27.16 6.66 -13.41
C SER A 8 -26.15 7.25 -12.42
N THR A 9 -25.36 8.25 -12.84
CA THR A 9 -24.39 8.92 -11.96
C THR A 9 -25.06 9.63 -10.78
N LEU A 10 -26.12 10.44 -11.03
CA LEU A 10 -26.86 11.11 -9.96
C LEU A 10 -27.55 10.11 -9.03
N GLY A 11 -28.08 9.03 -9.60
CA GLY A 11 -28.68 7.93 -8.85
C GLY A 11 -27.65 7.27 -7.92
N ALA A 12 -26.48 6.95 -8.43
CA ALA A 12 -25.40 6.34 -7.65
C ALA A 12 -24.92 7.27 -6.51
N MET A 13 -24.77 8.58 -6.76
CA MET A 13 -24.46 9.57 -5.72
C MET A 13 -25.57 9.63 -4.65
N THR A 14 -26.84 9.62 -5.07
CA THR A 14 -27.99 9.60 -4.16
C THR A 14 -27.98 8.34 -3.29
N LEU A 15 -27.77 7.18 -3.88
CA LEU A 15 -27.70 5.90 -3.16
C LEU A 15 -26.51 5.87 -2.20
N SER A 16 -25.33 6.37 -2.61
CA SER A 16 -24.14 6.47 -1.75
C SER A 16 -24.43 7.33 -0.52
N ARG A 17 -25.17 8.43 -0.66
CA ARG A 17 -25.56 9.29 0.45
C ARG A 17 -26.60 8.64 1.37
N VAL A 18 -27.62 8.00 0.82
CA VAL A 18 -28.74 7.43 1.59
C VAL A 18 -28.37 6.09 2.23
N TYR A 19 -27.66 5.24 1.49
CA TYR A 19 -27.36 3.86 1.88
C TYR A 19 -25.88 3.59 2.14
N GLY A 20 -25.02 4.57 2.04
CA GLY A 20 -23.59 4.40 2.09
C GLY A 20 -23.07 3.69 3.33
N PHE A 21 -23.79 3.68 4.47
CA PHE A 21 -23.43 2.90 5.66
C PHE A 21 -23.86 1.42 5.59
N LYS A 22 -24.83 1.10 4.75
CA LYS A 22 -25.36 -0.26 4.56
C LYS A 22 -25.70 -0.47 3.09
N PRO A 23 -24.70 -0.47 2.19
CA PRO A 23 -24.96 -0.59 0.76
C PRO A 23 -25.68 -1.90 0.40
N GLN A 24 -25.45 -2.98 1.17
CA GLN A 24 -26.11 -4.28 0.97
C GLN A 24 -27.64 -4.16 1.00
N SER A 25 -28.19 -3.19 1.77
CA SER A 25 -29.63 -3.03 1.88
C SER A 25 -30.32 -2.52 0.62
N ILE A 26 -29.57 -2.01 -0.35
CA ILE A 26 -30.10 -1.51 -1.62
C ILE A 26 -29.72 -2.37 -2.82
N TYR A 27 -28.72 -3.23 -2.71
CA TYR A 27 -28.24 -4.06 -3.85
C TYR A 27 -29.35 -4.91 -4.46
N LYS A 28 -30.19 -5.53 -3.62
CA LYS A 28 -31.32 -6.32 -4.09
C LYS A 28 -32.28 -5.51 -4.96
N PHE A 29 -32.56 -4.25 -4.59
CA PHE A 29 -33.45 -3.38 -5.38
C PHE A 29 -32.81 -2.93 -6.68
N ILE A 30 -31.48 -2.72 -6.70
CA ILE A 30 -30.74 -2.42 -7.93
C ILE A 30 -30.78 -3.62 -8.87
N GLU A 31 -30.57 -4.84 -8.35
CA GLU A 31 -30.63 -6.08 -9.11
C GLU A 31 -32.05 -6.33 -9.68
N GLU A 32 -33.10 -6.15 -8.87
CA GLU A 32 -34.50 -6.28 -9.30
C GLU A 32 -34.87 -5.25 -10.39
N ALA A 33 -34.36 -4.03 -10.32
CA ALA A 33 -34.54 -3.00 -11.33
C ALA A 33 -33.68 -3.20 -12.58
N GLY A 34 -32.61 -4.00 -12.46
CA GLY A 34 -31.63 -4.28 -13.52
C GLY A 34 -30.53 -3.23 -13.66
N SER A 35 -30.71 -2.01 -13.13
CA SER A 35 -29.68 -0.95 -13.06
C SER A 35 -30.08 0.16 -12.09
N ILE A 36 -29.11 0.98 -11.70
CA ILE A 36 -29.34 2.20 -10.90
C ILE A 36 -30.27 3.15 -11.68
N GLU A 37 -30.05 3.36 -12.96
CA GLU A 37 -30.89 4.22 -13.80
C GLU A 37 -32.34 3.77 -13.79
N ASN A 38 -32.62 2.49 -13.99
CA ASN A 38 -33.94 1.93 -13.95
C ASN A 38 -34.64 2.09 -12.60
N LEU A 39 -33.88 1.92 -11.49
CA LEU A 39 -34.38 2.15 -10.14
C LEU A 39 -34.94 3.58 -9.98
N PHE A 40 -34.28 4.58 -10.56
CA PHE A 40 -34.73 5.97 -10.53
C PHE A 40 -35.83 6.31 -11.56
N ARG A 41 -36.13 5.40 -12.49
CA ARG A 41 -37.28 5.51 -13.40
C ARG A 41 -38.58 4.86 -12.87
N LEU A 42 -38.53 4.23 -11.69
CA LEU A 42 -39.73 3.71 -11.03
C LEU A 42 -40.70 4.87 -10.68
N ASP A 43 -41.95 4.54 -10.45
CA ASP A 43 -42.93 5.53 -10.01
C ASP A 43 -42.57 6.17 -8.66
N ASP A 44 -43.15 7.38 -8.43
CA ASP A 44 -42.82 8.19 -7.27
C ASP A 44 -43.08 7.51 -5.93
N ASN A 45 -44.13 6.66 -5.83
CA ASN A 45 -44.45 5.97 -4.59
C ASN A 45 -43.37 4.96 -4.23
N HIS A 46 -42.85 4.19 -5.20
CA HIS A 46 -41.74 3.26 -5.00
C HIS A 46 -40.46 4.00 -4.62
N ARG A 47 -40.12 5.10 -5.33
CA ARG A 47 -38.92 5.88 -5.03
C ARG A 47 -38.98 6.51 -3.63
N GLN A 48 -40.11 7.03 -3.21
CA GLN A 48 -40.31 7.60 -1.88
C GLN A 48 -40.19 6.55 -0.79
N SER A 49 -40.73 5.35 -0.99
CA SER A 49 -40.54 4.23 -0.03
C SER A 49 -39.09 3.89 0.20
N LEU A 50 -38.22 4.07 -0.80
CA LEU A 50 -36.78 3.89 -0.76
C LEU A 50 -36.01 5.18 -0.41
N LYS A 51 -36.70 6.28 -0.02
CA LYS A 51 -36.08 7.59 0.24
C LYS A 51 -35.31 8.17 -0.95
N LEU A 52 -35.76 7.86 -2.16
CA LEU A 52 -35.14 8.24 -3.44
C LEU A 52 -36.03 9.24 -4.22
N GLY A 53 -36.81 10.09 -3.53
CA GLY A 53 -37.64 11.11 -4.15
C GLY A 53 -36.82 12.17 -4.90
N ASP A 54 -37.53 13.05 -5.60
CA ASP A 54 -36.92 14.10 -6.44
C ASP A 54 -36.01 15.05 -5.65
N ASP A 55 -36.33 15.35 -4.39
CA ASP A 55 -35.48 16.14 -3.48
C ASP A 55 -34.08 15.50 -3.29
N ALA A 56 -34.04 14.19 -3.28
CA ALA A 56 -32.79 13.47 -3.12
C ALA A 56 -31.88 13.59 -4.36
N LEU A 57 -32.49 13.56 -5.56
CA LEU A 57 -31.78 13.80 -6.83
C LEU A 57 -31.33 15.25 -6.97
N GLU A 58 -32.17 16.21 -6.62
CA GLU A 58 -31.81 17.64 -6.64
C GLU A 58 -30.62 17.94 -5.73
N TYR A 59 -30.59 17.33 -4.55
CA TYR A 59 -29.43 17.43 -3.66
C TYR A 59 -28.16 16.89 -4.32
N SER A 60 -28.23 15.71 -4.97
CA SER A 60 -27.10 15.10 -5.64
C SER A 60 -26.62 15.90 -6.86
N LEU A 61 -27.52 16.61 -7.54
CA LEU A 61 -27.13 17.54 -8.61
C LEU A 61 -26.32 18.72 -8.05
N LYS A 62 -26.75 19.32 -6.95
CA LYS A 62 -25.97 20.38 -6.26
C LYS A 62 -24.63 19.88 -5.74
N GLU A 63 -24.59 18.64 -5.27
CA GLU A 63 -23.35 17.97 -4.84
C GLU A 63 -22.41 17.74 -6.02
N TRP A 64 -22.92 17.29 -7.16
CA TRP A 64 -22.17 17.15 -8.41
C TRP A 64 -21.50 18.47 -8.83
N GLU A 65 -22.22 19.57 -8.81
CA GLU A 65 -21.68 20.90 -9.14
C GLU A 65 -20.54 21.29 -8.18
N ARG A 66 -20.70 21.07 -6.88
CA ARG A 66 -19.65 21.32 -5.86
C ARG A 66 -18.44 20.45 -6.10
N MET A 67 -18.65 19.17 -6.37
CA MET A 67 -17.59 18.19 -6.64
C MET A 67 -16.75 18.64 -7.85
N ARG A 68 -17.41 19.01 -8.94
CA ARG A 68 -16.73 19.51 -10.15
C ARG A 68 -15.94 20.79 -9.91
N ALA A 69 -16.48 21.71 -9.11
CA ALA A 69 -15.78 22.94 -8.72
C ALA A 69 -14.50 22.69 -7.91
N LEU A 70 -14.40 21.53 -7.24
CA LEU A 70 -13.21 21.08 -6.49
C LEU A 70 -12.20 20.29 -7.37
N GLY A 71 -12.45 20.11 -8.67
CA GLY A 71 -11.67 19.24 -9.52
C GLY A 71 -11.79 17.76 -9.12
N ALA A 72 -12.89 17.40 -8.46
CA ALA A 72 -13.17 16.02 -8.09
C ALA A 72 -14.18 15.38 -9.07
N HIS A 73 -14.20 14.06 -9.07
CA HIS A 73 -15.00 13.21 -9.93
C HIS A 73 -15.70 12.13 -9.12
N PHE A 74 -16.59 11.39 -9.77
CA PHE A 74 -17.32 10.29 -9.16
C PHE A 74 -17.35 9.10 -10.12
N ILE A 75 -17.12 7.91 -9.59
CA ILE A 75 -17.23 6.64 -10.29
C ILE A 75 -18.24 5.74 -9.58
N SER A 76 -19.19 5.19 -10.35
CA SER A 76 -20.24 4.30 -9.86
C SER A 76 -19.77 2.83 -9.86
N ILE A 77 -20.36 2.00 -9.02
CA ILE A 77 -20.16 0.55 -9.03
C ILE A 77 -20.57 -0.11 -10.37
N GLU A 78 -21.41 0.54 -11.18
CA GLU A 78 -21.80 0.07 -12.50
C GLU A 78 -20.78 0.43 -13.59
N ASP A 79 -19.86 1.40 -13.33
CA ASP A 79 -18.87 1.81 -14.31
C ASP A 79 -17.79 0.73 -14.49
N GLU A 80 -17.36 0.51 -15.73
CA GLU A 80 -16.38 -0.52 -16.07
C GLU A 80 -15.05 -0.35 -15.32
N ALA A 81 -14.62 0.90 -15.17
CA ALA A 81 -13.38 1.27 -14.46
C ALA A 81 -13.47 1.12 -12.93
N TYR A 82 -14.65 0.82 -12.36
CA TYR A 82 -14.75 0.58 -10.92
C TYR A 82 -13.90 -0.62 -10.50
N PRO A 83 -13.11 -0.55 -9.39
CA PRO A 83 -12.16 -1.59 -9.00
C PRO A 83 -12.82 -2.96 -8.82
N LYS A 84 -12.39 -3.95 -9.59
CA LYS A 84 -12.99 -5.31 -9.59
C LYS A 84 -12.97 -5.96 -8.22
N LEU A 85 -11.82 -5.93 -7.53
CA LEU A 85 -11.69 -6.52 -6.18
C LEU A 85 -12.63 -5.86 -5.17
N LEU A 86 -12.81 -4.55 -5.24
CA LEU A 86 -13.72 -3.83 -4.35
C LEU A 86 -15.18 -4.16 -4.67
N ARG A 87 -15.53 -4.32 -5.97
CA ARG A 87 -16.89 -4.72 -6.40
C ARG A 87 -17.31 -6.09 -5.87
N GLU A 88 -16.36 -7.01 -5.66
CA GLU A 88 -16.59 -8.34 -5.12
C GLU A 88 -16.91 -8.36 -3.62
N CYS A 89 -16.65 -7.26 -2.89
CA CYS A 89 -16.94 -7.19 -1.47
C CYS A 89 -18.44 -7.05 -1.22
N GLU A 90 -18.99 -7.76 -0.24
CA GLU A 90 -20.42 -7.71 0.12
C GLU A 90 -20.90 -6.29 0.47
N ASP A 91 -20.00 -5.47 1.02
CA ASP A 91 -20.25 -4.10 1.43
C ASP A 91 -19.56 -3.06 0.52
N ALA A 92 -19.33 -3.41 -0.76
CA ALA A 92 -18.72 -2.50 -1.74
C ALA A 92 -19.44 -1.14 -1.74
N PRO A 93 -18.72 0.01 -1.82
CA PRO A 93 -19.37 1.29 -2.00
C PRO A 93 -20.15 1.36 -3.32
N ILE A 94 -21.33 1.97 -3.32
CA ILE A 94 -22.14 2.18 -4.54
C ILE A 94 -21.41 3.12 -5.51
N GLY A 95 -20.52 3.95 -5.00
CA GLY A 95 -19.62 4.75 -5.79
C GLY A 95 -18.53 5.39 -4.95
N LEU A 96 -17.54 5.95 -5.63
CA LEU A 96 -16.37 6.58 -5.04
C LEU A 96 -16.20 7.98 -5.63
N TYR A 97 -16.02 8.97 -4.77
CA TYR A 97 -15.47 10.26 -5.14
C TYR A 97 -13.97 10.14 -5.28
N TYR A 98 -13.38 10.81 -6.28
CA TYR A 98 -11.92 10.80 -6.44
C TYR A 98 -11.36 12.15 -6.92
N ARG A 99 -10.10 12.39 -6.59
CA ARG A 99 -9.25 13.45 -7.15
C ARG A 99 -7.98 12.82 -7.64
N SER A 100 -7.68 13.04 -8.91
CA SER A 100 -6.49 12.54 -9.60
C SER A 100 -6.27 13.37 -10.86
N ASP A 101 -5.02 13.48 -11.30
CA ASP A 101 -4.68 13.99 -12.63
C ASP A 101 -4.70 12.87 -13.70
N SER A 102 -4.90 11.61 -13.27
CA SER A 102 -5.06 10.42 -14.14
C SER A 102 -6.51 9.92 -14.14
N GLU A 103 -6.89 9.19 -15.18
CA GLU A 103 -8.21 8.55 -15.28
C GLU A 103 -8.29 7.28 -14.40
N PRO A 104 -9.50 6.84 -13.99
CA PRO A 104 -9.66 5.65 -13.15
C PRO A 104 -9.05 4.38 -13.72
N GLU A 105 -9.10 4.20 -15.03
CA GLU A 105 -8.51 3.09 -15.75
C GLU A 105 -6.98 3.01 -15.56
N GLU A 106 -6.33 4.16 -15.36
CA GLU A 106 -4.89 4.26 -15.17
C GLU A 106 -4.51 3.94 -13.71
N PHE A 107 -5.03 4.70 -12.74
CA PHE A 107 -4.62 4.50 -11.33
C PHE A 107 -5.17 3.22 -10.69
N PHE A 108 -6.22 2.59 -11.25
CA PHE A 108 -6.70 1.26 -10.82
C PHE A 108 -6.11 0.09 -11.62
N SER A 109 -5.27 0.34 -12.64
CA SER A 109 -4.67 -0.72 -13.48
C SER A 109 -3.62 -1.56 -12.76
N HIS A 110 -2.95 -0.98 -11.76
CA HIS A 110 -1.87 -1.61 -11.04
C HIS A 110 -2.38 -2.63 -9.99
N PRO A 111 -1.63 -3.72 -9.72
CA PRO A 111 -1.92 -4.55 -8.56
C PRO A 111 -1.87 -3.73 -7.27
N MET A 112 -2.94 -3.70 -6.51
CA MET A 112 -3.02 -2.90 -5.30
C MET A 112 -2.59 -3.69 -4.06
N ILE A 113 -1.70 -3.10 -3.25
CA ILE A 113 -1.21 -3.65 -1.99
C ILE A 113 -1.46 -2.61 -0.90
N SER A 114 -2.23 -2.96 0.12
CA SER A 114 -2.41 -2.04 1.24
C SER A 114 -1.30 -2.16 2.27
N ILE A 115 -0.84 -1.01 2.79
CA ILE A 115 0.12 -0.93 3.90
C ILE A 115 -0.52 -0.10 4.99
N VAL A 116 -0.74 -0.73 6.15
CA VAL A 116 -1.47 -0.12 7.26
C VAL A 116 -0.76 -0.37 8.59
N GLY A 117 -1.14 0.41 9.62
CA GLY A 117 -0.59 0.19 10.95
C GLY A 117 -0.93 1.27 11.97
N THR A 118 -0.06 1.39 12.96
CA THR A 118 -0.21 2.33 14.07
C THR A 118 0.02 3.78 13.62
N ARG A 119 -0.69 4.71 14.28
CA ARG A 119 -0.42 6.15 14.15
C ARG A 119 0.84 6.59 14.90
N ASP A 120 1.30 5.79 15.87
CA ASP A 120 2.50 6.00 16.68
C ASP A 120 3.58 4.99 16.25
N ILE A 121 4.12 5.20 15.05
CA ILE A 121 5.11 4.31 14.43
C ILE A 121 6.47 4.43 15.12
N SER A 122 7.10 3.28 15.39
CA SER A 122 8.46 3.23 15.93
C SER A 122 9.53 3.48 14.85
N PRO A 123 10.79 3.77 15.23
CA PRO A 123 11.91 3.79 14.27
C PRO A 123 12.05 2.48 13.48
N TYR A 124 11.81 1.33 14.13
CA TYR A 124 11.82 0.01 13.50
C TYR A 124 10.70 -0.11 12.46
N GLY A 125 9.46 0.21 12.84
CA GLY A 125 8.32 0.16 11.91
C GLY A 125 8.51 1.11 10.72
N ARG A 126 9.02 2.32 10.97
CA ARG A 126 9.33 3.29 9.91
C ARG A 126 10.37 2.77 8.91
N LEU A 127 11.48 2.25 9.43
CA LEU A 127 12.55 1.69 8.60
C LEU A 127 12.02 0.54 7.72
N TRP A 128 11.27 -0.39 8.32
CA TRP A 128 10.78 -1.54 7.57
C TRP A 128 9.65 -1.20 6.62
N CYS A 129 8.78 -0.24 6.96
CA CYS A 129 7.79 0.28 6.01
C CYS A 129 8.48 0.86 4.76
N GLN A 130 9.54 1.65 4.93
CA GLN A 130 10.33 2.21 3.84
C GLN A 130 11.02 1.10 3.01
N ASN A 131 11.64 0.12 3.67
CA ASN A 131 12.33 -0.98 3.00
C ASN A 131 11.36 -1.88 2.22
N ILE A 132 10.16 -2.12 2.76
CA ILE A 132 9.12 -2.88 2.07
C ILE A 132 8.67 -2.14 0.81
N VAL A 133 8.34 -0.85 0.91
CA VAL A 133 7.94 -0.06 -0.27
C VAL A 133 9.07 0.02 -1.30
N HIS A 134 10.32 0.20 -0.86
CA HIS A 134 11.48 0.16 -1.74
C HIS A 134 11.59 -1.19 -2.47
N ALA A 135 11.44 -2.31 -1.74
CA ALA A 135 11.45 -3.64 -2.34
C ALA A 135 10.33 -3.83 -3.38
N LEU A 136 9.13 -3.35 -3.08
CA LEU A 136 8.00 -3.39 -4.02
C LEU A 136 8.28 -2.56 -5.28
N ALA A 137 9.00 -1.45 -5.17
CA ALA A 137 9.40 -0.64 -6.32
C ALA A 137 10.42 -1.34 -7.25
N GLN A 138 11.12 -2.36 -6.75
CA GLN A 138 12.08 -3.15 -7.53
C GLN A 138 11.45 -4.40 -8.18
N THR A 139 10.14 -4.61 -8.02
CA THR A 139 9.44 -5.73 -8.67
C THR A 139 9.19 -5.45 -10.16
N PRO A 140 9.17 -6.49 -11.01
CA PRO A 140 8.82 -6.33 -12.42
C PRO A 140 7.43 -5.72 -12.61
N THR A 141 6.47 -6.13 -11.79
CA THR A 141 5.11 -5.59 -11.77
C THR A 141 4.98 -4.63 -10.60
N LYS A 142 5.11 -3.33 -10.88
CA LYS A 142 5.00 -2.29 -9.85
C LYS A 142 3.58 -2.20 -9.30
N PRO A 143 3.38 -2.37 -7.99
CA PRO A 143 2.06 -2.22 -7.38
C PRO A 143 1.71 -0.76 -7.08
N SER A 144 0.42 -0.48 -6.96
CA SER A 144 -0.07 0.72 -6.29
C SER A 144 -0.16 0.49 -4.78
N ILE A 145 0.36 1.44 -4.00
CA ILE A 145 0.29 1.39 -2.52
C ILE A 145 -1.00 2.04 -2.07
N VAL A 146 -1.86 1.26 -1.39
CA VAL A 146 -3.13 1.73 -0.84
C VAL A 146 -2.99 1.96 0.66
N SER A 147 -3.38 3.13 1.15
CA SER A 147 -3.41 3.39 2.59
C SER A 147 -4.39 4.50 2.95
N GLY A 148 -4.44 4.87 4.23
CA GLY A 148 -5.49 5.74 4.74
C GLY A 148 -5.08 7.17 5.05
N LEU A 149 -3.93 7.62 4.63
CA LEU A 149 -3.41 8.97 4.86
C LEU A 149 -3.32 9.37 6.35
N ALA A 150 -3.45 8.43 7.29
CA ALA A 150 -3.31 8.71 8.72
C ALA A 150 -1.86 9.01 9.11
N LEU A 151 -1.65 9.54 10.33
CA LEU A 151 -0.30 9.64 10.90
C LEU A 151 0.34 8.25 11.02
N GLY A 152 1.65 8.21 11.12
CA GLY A 152 2.41 6.98 11.33
C GLY A 152 2.59 6.15 10.06
N VAL A 153 2.19 4.88 10.09
CA VAL A 153 2.44 3.93 9.01
C VAL A 153 1.88 4.40 7.68
N ASP A 154 0.62 4.87 7.64
CA ASP A 154 -0.05 5.28 6.41
C ASP A 154 0.71 6.42 5.72
N GLY A 155 1.07 7.48 6.47
CA GLY A 155 1.86 8.60 5.94
C GLY A 155 3.22 8.15 5.40
N VAL A 156 3.93 7.30 6.14
CA VAL A 156 5.23 6.75 5.71
C VAL A 156 5.09 5.91 4.44
N ALA A 157 4.01 5.13 4.31
CA ALA A 157 3.75 4.31 3.13
C ALA A 157 3.56 5.19 1.88
N HIS A 158 2.69 6.22 1.95
CA HIS A 158 2.48 7.16 0.85
C HIS A 158 3.73 7.95 0.49
N GLU A 159 4.43 8.53 1.48
CA GLU A 159 5.69 9.26 1.26
C GLU A 159 6.75 8.38 0.58
N SER A 160 6.84 7.11 1.00
CA SER A 160 7.78 6.16 0.43
C SER A 160 7.39 5.77 -1.00
N ALA A 161 6.10 5.53 -1.27
CA ALA A 161 5.60 5.23 -2.60
C ALA A 161 5.93 6.35 -3.59
N LEU A 162 5.62 7.60 -3.23
CA LEU A 162 5.94 8.78 -4.06
C LEU A 162 7.45 8.93 -4.30
N ARG A 163 8.29 8.71 -3.27
CA ARG A 163 9.75 8.77 -3.40
C ARG A 163 10.30 7.70 -4.33
N GLU A 164 9.74 6.50 -4.31
CA GLU A 164 10.13 5.36 -5.15
C GLU A 164 9.41 5.36 -6.51
N SER A 165 8.65 6.41 -6.83
CA SER A 165 7.85 6.51 -8.06
C SER A 165 6.88 5.34 -8.26
N LEU A 166 6.30 4.86 -7.17
CA LEU A 166 5.17 3.92 -7.19
C LEU A 166 3.86 4.69 -7.17
N PRO A 167 2.84 4.22 -7.89
CA PRO A 167 1.48 4.71 -7.73
C PRO A 167 0.99 4.58 -6.29
N THR A 168 0.16 5.51 -5.84
CA THR A 168 -0.42 5.42 -4.50
C THR A 168 -1.84 5.97 -4.44
N ILE A 169 -2.72 5.24 -3.74
CA ILE A 169 -4.12 5.60 -3.56
C ILE A 169 -4.39 5.86 -2.09
N ALA A 170 -4.72 7.10 -1.76
CA ALA A 170 -5.09 7.48 -0.41
C ALA A 170 -6.61 7.45 -0.22
N VAL A 171 -7.09 6.58 0.66
CA VAL A 171 -8.52 6.46 0.99
C VAL A 171 -8.83 7.38 2.16
N LEU A 172 -9.79 8.28 2.00
CA LEU A 172 -10.12 9.31 2.99
C LEU A 172 -11.29 8.88 3.89
N PRO A 173 -11.27 9.24 5.20
CA PRO A 173 -12.40 9.05 6.12
C PRO A 173 -13.37 10.23 6.12
N THR A 174 -13.28 11.11 5.13
CA THR A 174 -13.99 12.40 4.99
C THR A 174 -14.52 12.53 3.57
N GLY A 175 -15.39 13.49 3.30
CA GLY A 175 -15.63 13.90 1.93
C GLY A 175 -14.33 14.32 1.24
N ILE A 176 -14.34 14.28 -0.09
CA ILE A 176 -13.15 14.48 -0.93
C ILE A 176 -12.56 15.91 -0.82
N GLU A 177 -13.33 16.85 -0.29
CA GLU A 177 -12.95 18.25 -0.04
C GLU A 177 -12.13 18.43 1.24
N SER A 178 -12.02 17.40 2.09
CA SER A 178 -11.48 17.52 3.44
C SER A 178 -10.39 16.48 3.70
N TYR A 179 -9.36 16.87 4.44
CA TYR A 179 -8.22 16.03 4.75
C TYR A 179 -8.05 15.81 6.26
N SER A 180 -7.77 14.58 6.64
CA SER A 180 -7.47 14.24 8.02
C SER A 180 -6.31 13.24 8.08
N PRO A 181 -5.20 13.61 8.75
CA PRO A 181 -4.95 14.83 9.51
C PRO A 181 -4.61 16.04 8.62
N ARG A 182 -4.84 17.25 9.13
CA ARG A 182 -4.49 18.51 8.41
C ARG A 182 -2.98 18.63 8.11
N SER A 183 -2.12 18.02 8.93
CA SER A 183 -0.67 17.98 8.71
C SER A 183 -0.27 17.25 7.44
N HIS A 184 -1.12 16.36 6.90
CA HIS A 184 -0.87 15.62 5.65
C HIS A 184 -1.48 16.32 4.42
N TYR A 185 -1.88 17.60 4.52
CA TYR A 185 -2.40 18.36 3.38
C TYR A 185 -1.45 18.33 2.18
N GLN A 186 -0.16 18.62 2.38
CA GLN A 186 0.82 18.60 1.29
C GLN A 186 1.02 17.20 0.70
N LEU A 187 0.93 16.16 1.51
CA LEU A 187 1.01 14.78 1.07
C LEU A 187 -0.24 14.41 0.24
N SER A 188 -1.43 14.83 0.69
CA SER A 188 -2.67 14.60 -0.06
C SER A 188 -2.66 15.29 -1.42
N GLU A 189 -2.20 16.55 -1.51
CA GLU A 189 -2.09 17.23 -2.80
C GLU A 189 -1.08 16.54 -3.74
N LYS A 190 0.04 16.03 -3.20
CA LYS A 190 0.97 15.22 -4.00
C LYS A 190 0.31 13.94 -4.51
N CYS A 191 -0.49 13.24 -3.70
CA CYS A 191 -1.22 12.06 -4.14
C CYS A 191 -2.28 12.40 -5.21
N ALA A 192 -2.91 13.58 -5.15
CA ALA A 192 -3.88 13.99 -6.15
C ALA A 192 -3.26 14.41 -7.50
N HIS A 193 -2.00 14.91 -7.48
CA HIS A 193 -1.36 15.52 -8.64
C HIS A 193 -0.09 14.77 -9.13
N THR A 194 0.10 13.53 -8.70
CA THR A 194 1.13 12.65 -9.24
C THR A 194 0.48 11.64 -10.18
N PRO A 195 1.02 11.37 -11.37
CA PRO A 195 0.48 10.38 -12.30
C PRO A 195 0.23 9.02 -11.62
N ASP A 196 -0.86 8.38 -12.00
CA ASP A 196 -1.33 7.09 -11.47
C ASP A 196 -1.60 7.06 -9.96
N CYS A 197 -1.66 8.23 -9.32
CA CYS A 197 -2.02 8.38 -7.91
C CYS A 197 -3.41 9.01 -7.77
N ALA A 198 -4.10 8.72 -6.66
CA ALA A 198 -5.43 9.25 -6.42
C ALA A 198 -5.74 9.45 -4.92
N LEU A 199 -6.63 10.39 -4.63
CA LEU A 199 -7.40 10.45 -3.41
C LEU A 199 -8.78 9.87 -3.71
N ILE A 200 -9.31 9.01 -2.84
CA ILE A 200 -10.66 8.45 -2.99
C ILE A 200 -11.44 8.50 -1.68
N SER A 201 -12.74 8.57 -1.78
CA SER A 201 -13.67 8.55 -0.64
C SER A 201 -15.05 8.01 -1.03
N ASP A 202 -15.73 7.31 -0.11
CA ASP A 202 -17.14 6.95 -0.24
C ASP A 202 -18.07 7.91 0.52
N PHE A 203 -17.53 8.99 1.08
CA PHE A 203 -18.31 9.99 1.80
C PHE A 203 -18.71 11.16 0.90
N SER A 204 -19.99 11.55 0.97
CA SER A 204 -20.52 12.75 0.30
C SER A 204 -19.79 14.01 0.76
N ILE A 205 -19.79 15.04 -0.09
CA ILE A 205 -19.24 16.35 0.22
C ILE A 205 -19.99 16.96 1.41
N GLY A 206 -19.22 17.44 2.39
CA GLY A 206 -19.75 18.02 3.63
C GLY A 206 -20.22 16.99 4.66
N TYR A 207 -19.93 15.70 4.45
CA TYR A 207 -20.28 14.66 5.42
C TYR A 207 -19.54 14.89 6.75
N PRO A 208 -20.23 14.82 7.91
CA PRO A 208 -19.59 15.07 9.20
C PRO A 208 -18.48 14.09 9.51
N VAL A 209 -17.32 14.59 9.96
CA VAL A 209 -16.18 13.77 10.34
C VAL A 209 -16.40 13.20 11.75
N THR A 210 -16.48 11.88 11.85
CA THR A 210 -16.64 11.15 13.11
C THR A 210 -15.59 10.04 13.25
N ALA A 211 -15.39 9.55 14.46
CA ALA A 211 -14.47 8.42 14.69
C ALA A 211 -14.89 7.15 13.90
N THR A 212 -16.19 6.96 13.71
CA THR A 212 -16.75 5.81 12.96
C THR A 212 -16.35 5.84 11.49
N ASN A 213 -16.15 7.02 10.89
CA ASN A 213 -15.76 7.14 9.49
C ASN A 213 -14.40 6.46 9.21
N PHE A 214 -13.45 6.58 10.16
CA PHE A 214 -12.15 5.95 10.03
C PHE A 214 -12.26 4.42 9.98
N LEU A 215 -13.15 3.84 10.76
CA LEU A 215 -13.40 2.40 10.77
C LEU A 215 -14.09 1.96 9.49
N ARG A 216 -15.12 2.71 9.07
CA ARG A 216 -15.86 2.43 7.85
C ARG A 216 -14.96 2.50 6.59
N ARG A 217 -14.09 3.49 6.50
CA ARG A 217 -13.16 3.67 5.40
C ARG A 217 -12.21 2.47 5.22
N ASN A 218 -11.80 1.82 6.33
CA ASN A 218 -10.84 0.73 6.30
C ASN A 218 -11.28 -0.46 5.44
N ARG A 219 -12.60 -0.69 5.27
CA ARG A 219 -13.13 -1.71 4.36
C ARG A 219 -12.73 -1.45 2.90
N ILE A 220 -12.64 -0.17 2.51
CA ILE A 220 -12.23 0.20 1.15
C ILE A 220 -10.74 -0.07 0.95
N ILE A 221 -9.89 0.22 1.94
CA ILE A 221 -8.46 -0.10 1.89
C ILE A 221 -8.26 -1.60 1.71
N ALA A 222 -8.94 -2.42 2.52
CA ALA A 222 -8.86 -3.87 2.45
C ALA A 222 -9.44 -4.40 1.13
N GLY A 223 -10.62 -3.91 0.74
CA GLY A 223 -11.35 -4.38 -0.45
C GLY A 223 -10.68 -4.06 -1.78
N LEU A 224 -9.98 -2.92 -1.88
CA LEU A 224 -9.21 -2.55 -3.07
C LEU A 224 -8.01 -3.46 -3.30
N SER A 225 -7.43 -3.98 -2.22
CA SER A 225 -6.10 -4.57 -2.25
C SER A 225 -6.15 -6.10 -2.31
N ARG A 226 -5.29 -6.70 -3.12
CA ARG A 226 -5.11 -8.16 -3.17
C ARG A 226 -4.43 -8.71 -1.92
N ALA A 227 -3.65 -7.87 -1.24
CA ALA A 227 -3.00 -8.19 0.00
C ALA A 227 -2.86 -6.96 0.91
N THR A 228 -2.84 -7.20 2.23
CA THR A 228 -2.65 -6.18 3.25
C THR A 228 -1.38 -6.45 4.04
N ILE A 229 -0.50 -5.47 4.14
CA ILE A 229 0.71 -5.50 4.95
C ILE A 229 0.48 -4.68 6.23
N LEU A 230 0.53 -5.33 7.39
CA LEU A 230 0.44 -4.69 8.69
C LEU A 230 1.85 -4.52 9.29
N ILE A 231 2.29 -3.27 9.45
CA ILE A 231 3.65 -2.95 9.91
C ILE A 231 3.76 -3.03 11.43
N GLU A 232 2.93 -2.30 12.15
CA GLU A 232 2.85 -2.29 13.60
C GLU A 232 1.40 -2.06 14.03
N SER A 233 0.96 -2.75 15.07
CA SER A 233 -0.33 -2.53 15.68
C SER A 233 -0.33 -2.94 17.16
N LYS A 234 -0.97 -2.13 18.01
CA LYS A 234 -1.36 -2.54 19.34
C LYS A 234 -2.45 -3.61 19.25
N LYS A 235 -2.70 -4.34 20.35
CA LYS A 235 -3.70 -5.41 20.44
C LYS A 235 -5.11 -5.01 19.96
N HIS A 236 -5.46 -3.73 20.01
CA HIS A 236 -6.74 -3.16 19.56
C HIS A 236 -6.54 -1.95 18.65
N GLY A 237 -5.53 -2.00 17.75
CA GLY A 237 -5.21 -0.91 16.83
C GLY A 237 -6.10 -0.88 15.59
N GLY A 238 -6.26 0.32 14.98
CA GLY A 238 -7.04 0.50 13.75
C GLY A 238 -6.50 -0.29 12.55
N GLY A 239 -5.18 -0.44 12.41
CA GLY A 239 -4.56 -1.26 11.37
C GLY A 239 -4.92 -2.74 11.47
N LEU A 240 -5.09 -3.26 12.70
CA LEU A 240 -5.54 -4.62 12.94
C LEU A 240 -6.96 -4.87 12.40
N ILE A 241 -7.84 -3.85 12.49
CA ILE A 241 -9.19 -3.94 11.93
C ILE A 241 -9.13 -4.08 10.41
N THR A 242 -8.29 -3.30 9.74
CA THR A 242 -8.09 -3.40 8.28
C THR A 242 -7.55 -4.77 7.89
N ALA A 243 -6.58 -5.31 8.64
CA ALA A 243 -6.02 -6.64 8.40
C ALA A 243 -7.07 -7.76 8.55
N ARG A 244 -7.96 -7.66 9.54
CA ARG A 244 -9.07 -8.62 9.70
C ARG A 244 -10.09 -8.52 8.57
N LEU A 245 -10.48 -7.31 8.18
CA LEU A 245 -11.36 -7.10 7.02
C LEU A 245 -10.76 -7.69 5.74
N ALA A 246 -9.44 -7.53 5.53
CA ALA A 246 -8.76 -8.16 4.41
C ALA A 246 -8.89 -9.70 4.43
N SER A 247 -8.70 -10.33 5.59
CA SER A 247 -8.91 -11.76 5.76
C SER A 247 -10.37 -12.17 5.51
N GLU A 248 -11.34 -11.39 6.00
CA GLU A 248 -12.78 -11.61 5.75
C GLU A 248 -13.14 -11.54 4.25
N TYR A 249 -12.46 -10.68 3.49
CA TYR A 249 -12.60 -10.57 2.03
C TYR A 249 -11.74 -11.59 1.25
N ASN A 250 -11.16 -12.60 1.91
CA ASN A 250 -10.26 -13.60 1.31
C ASN A 250 -9.04 -12.95 0.61
N ARG A 251 -8.46 -11.90 1.21
CA ARG A 251 -7.23 -11.27 0.77
C ARG A 251 -6.06 -11.72 1.66
N ASP A 252 -4.89 -11.83 1.08
CA ASP A 252 -3.70 -12.21 1.84
C ASP A 252 -3.34 -11.14 2.88
N VAL A 253 -2.92 -11.58 4.07
CA VAL A 253 -2.46 -10.68 5.13
C VAL A 253 -1.03 -11.02 5.50
N PHE A 254 -0.15 -10.03 5.42
CA PHE A 254 1.25 -10.13 5.83
C PHE A 254 1.52 -9.21 7.00
N VAL A 255 2.32 -9.66 7.95
CA VAL A 255 2.68 -8.83 9.12
C VAL A 255 4.18 -8.75 9.31
N LEU A 256 4.64 -7.56 9.67
CA LEU A 256 6.00 -7.37 10.16
C LEU A 256 6.07 -7.93 11.59
N PRO A 257 6.87 -8.97 11.87
CA PRO A 257 7.02 -9.49 13.22
C PRO A 257 7.80 -8.49 14.08
N GLY A 258 7.53 -8.49 15.36
CA GLY A 258 8.26 -7.64 16.29
C GLY A 258 8.49 -8.31 17.63
N ARG A 259 9.11 -7.57 18.56
CA ARG A 259 9.45 -8.10 19.88
C ARG A 259 8.18 -8.44 20.67
N ILE A 260 8.23 -9.48 21.47
CA ILE A 260 7.11 -9.94 22.32
C ILE A 260 6.75 -8.88 23.37
N ASP A 261 7.76 -8.15 23.88
CA ASP A 261 7.62 -7.10 24.90
C ASP A 261 7.25 -5.72 24.31
N ASP A 262 7.22 -5.55 22.98
CA ASP A 262 6.81 -4.28 22.37
C ASP A 262 5.30 -4.24 22.14
N ILE A 263 4.64 -3.30 22.81
CA ILE A 263 3.19 -3.09 22.71
C ILE A 263 2.73 -2.79 21.26
N ARG A 264 3.58 -2.21 20.40
CA ARG A 264 3.30 -1.92 19.00
C ARG A 264 3.33 -3.16 18.12
N SER A 265 3.97 -4.23 18.58
CA SER A 265 4.07 -5.50 17.85
C SER A 265 3.00 -6.51 18.23
N GLN A 266 2.29 -6.30 19.35
CA GLN A 266 1.33 -7.27 19.90
C GLN A 266 0.22 -7.62 18.91
N GLY A 267 -0.32 -6.66 18.17
CA GLY A 267 -1.36 -6.91 17.17
C GLY A 267 -0.87 -7.78 16.03
N CYS A 268 0.34 -7.52 15.52
CA CYS A 268 0.99 -8.32 14.49
C CYS A 268 1.26 -9.75 14.98
N ASN A 269 1.89 -9.89 16.14
CA ASN A 269 2.22 -11.18 16.73
C ASN A 269 0.97 -12.02 17.04
N ASN A 270 -0.13 -11.39 17.49
CA ASN A 270 -1.40 -12.09 17.70
C ASN A 270 -2.03 -12.62 16.41
N LEU A 271 -1.92 -11.90 15.28
CA LEU A 271 -2.42 -12.43 14.00
C LEU A 271 -1.60 -13.65 13.55
N LEU A 272 -0.29 -13.66 13.80
CA LEU A 272 0.57 -14.82 13.51
C LEU A 272 0.18 -16.02 14.40
N GLU A 273 -0.01 -15.79 15.69
CA GLU A 273 -0.44 -16.83 16.64
C GLU A 273 -1.80 -17.44 16.26
N GLN A 274 -2.71 -16.63 15.71
CA GLN A 274 -4.04 -17.06 15.26
C GLN A 274 -4.03 -17.64 13.83
N GLU A 275 -2.89 -17.73 13.17
CA GLU A 275 -2.76 -18.17 11.76
C GLU A 275 -3.60 -17.36 10.76
N LEU A 276 -3.92 -16.11 11.11
CA LEU A 276 -4.68 -15.17 10.28
C LEU A 276 -3.81 -14.28 9.39
N ALA A 277 -2.49 -14.42 9.51
CA ALA A 277 -1.53 -13.66 8.71
C ALA A 277 -0.24 -14.45 8.52
N GLU A 278 0.48 -14.08 7.47
CA GLU A 278 1.78 -14.63 7.15
C GLU A 278 2.89 -13.69 7.62
N VAL A 279 4.00 -14.29 8.09
CA VAL A 279 5.15 -13.51 8.55
C VAL A 279 5.96 -12.96 7.36
N ILE A 280 6.36 -11.71 7.45
CA ILE A 280 7.37 -11.14 6.56
C ILE A 280 8.75 -11.54 7.09
N ALA A 281 9.28 -12.66 6.63
CA ALA A 281 10.59 -13.16 7.03
C ALA A 281 11.72 -12.55 6.19
N ASN A 282 11.48 -12.32 4.90
CA ASN A 282 12.37 -11.57 4.01
C ASN A 282 11.58 -10.90 2.86
N LEU A 283 12.19 -9.90 2.23
CA LEU A 283 11.52 -9.08 1.23
C LEU A 283 11.43 -9.75 -0.16
N GLU A 284 12.37 -10.61 -0.51
CA GLU A 284 12.36 -11.36 -1.78
C GLU A 284 11.19 -12.33 -1.82
N THR A 285 11.01 -13.07 -0.73
CA THR A 285 9.87 -14.00 -0.57
C THR A 285 8.55 -13.24 -0.56
N LEU A 286 8.47 -12.11 0.14
CA LEU A 286 7.27 -11.27 0.19
C LEU A 286 6.82 -10.87 -1.22
N SER A 287 7.71 -10.32 -2.04
CA SER A 287 7.39 -9.88 -3.40
C SER A 287 6.88 -11.03 -4.28
N SER A 288 7.50 -12.21 -4.17
CA SER A 288 7.08 -13.41 -4.88
C SER A 288 5.69 -13.88 -4.45
N ARG A 289 5.41 -13.88 -3.13
CA ARG A 289 4.11 -14.28 -2.57
C ARG A 289 2.99 -13.29 -2.93
N LEU A 290 3.32 -12.01 -3.04
CA LEU A 290 2.41 -10.98 -3.55
C LEU A 290 2.14 -11.12 -5.06
N GLY A 291 2.78 -12.09 -5.76
CA GLY A 291 2.59 -12.30 -7.20
C GLY A 291 3.11 -11.16 -8.07
N LEU A 292 4.05 -10.36 -7.55
CA LEU A 292 4.67 -9.22 -8.24
C LEU A 292 5.96 -9.61 -9.00
N GLY A 293 6.32 -10.89 -8.98
CA GLY A 293 7.58 -11.40 -9.48
C GLY A 293 8.68 -11.39 -8.42
N ARG A 294 9.85 -11.93 -8.77
CA ARG A 294 10.99 -11.88 -7.86
C ARG A 294 11.55 -10.46 -7.86
N THR A 295 11.70 -9.90 -6.68
CA THR A 295 12.44 -8.67 -6.50
C THR A 295 13.91 -8.97 -6.72
N TYR A 296 14.49 -8.33 -7.68
CA TYR A 296 15.94 -8.17 -7.69
C TYR A 296 16.22 -7.02 -6.71
N LEU A 297 16.21 -7.30 -5.42
CA LEU A 297 16.83 -6.43 -4.45
C LEU A 297 18.34 -6.49 -4.75
N SER A 298 18.77 -5.68 -5.69
CA SER A 298 20.10 -5.12 -5.55
C SER A 298 20.07 -4.35 -4.24
N ALA A 299 20.53 -4.98 -3.15
CA ALA A 299 20.80 -4.31 -1.90
C ALA A 299 21.70 -3.12 -2.24
N ARG A 300 21.11 -1.91 -2.43
CA ARG A 300 21.79 -0.67 -2.84
C ARG A 300 23.06 -0.95 -3.65
N GLY A 301 22.97 -1.23 -4.94
CA GLY A 301 23.95 -1.81 -5.83
C GLY A 301 24.56 -3.04 -5.17
N SER A 302 24.38 -4.25 -5.67
CA SER A 302 24.79 -5.49 -4.95
C SER A 302 26.14 -5.25 -4.27
N PHE A 303 26.42 -5.92 -3.15
CA PHE A 303 27.73 -5.71 -2.51
C PHE A 303 28.84 -5.77 -3.57
N CYS A 304 28.66 -6.59 -4.59
CA CYS A 304 29.52 -6.68 -5.76
C CYS A 304 29.54 -5.41 -6.62
N GLU A 305 28.42 -4.76 -6.90
CA GLU A 305 28.41 -3.46 -7.62
C GLU A 305 29.09 -2.35 -6.81
N ARG A 306 28.95 -2.39 -5.48
CA ARG A 306 29.68 -1.45 -4.60
C ARG A 306 31.20 -1.72 -4.66
N ILE A 307 31.60 -3.00 -4.74
CA ILE A 307 32.99 -3.40 -4.94
C ILE A 307 33.50 -2.95 -6.32
N GLU A 308 32.73 -3.20 -7.37
CA GLU A 308 33.08 -2.75 -8.73
C GLU A 308 33.21 -1.23 -8.81
N ASN A 309 32.25 -0.48 -8.25
CA ASN A 309 32.29 0.98 -8.26
C ASN A 309 33.45 1.55 -7.42
N HIS A 310 33.82 0.89 -6.32
CA HIS A 310 34.88 1.38 -5.44
C HIS A 310 36.29 0.96 -5.92
N TYR A 311 36.41 -0.23 -6.49
CA TYR A 311 37.68 -0.85 -6.85
C TYR A 311 37.86 -1.07 -8.36
N GLY A 312 37.04 -0.48 -9.21
CA GLY A 312 37.06 -0.68 -10.67
C GLY A 312 38.38 -0.29 -11.36
N ASN A 313 39.25 0.47 -10.68
CA ASN A 313 40.56 0.88 -11.18
C ASN A 313 41.68 -0.13 -10.80
N LEU A 314 41.36 -1.19 -10.07
CA LEU A 314 42.35 -2.23 -9.71
C LEU A 314 42.66 -3.16 -10.90
N PRO A 315 43.79 -3.90 -10.84
CA PRO A 315 44.10 -4.94 -11.84
C PRO A 315 42.96 -5.96 -11.95
N PRO A 316 42.62 -6.42 -13.17
CA PRO A 316 41.45 -7.30 -13.40
C PRO A 316 41.45 -8.56 -12.52
N GLU A 317 42.57 -9.21 -12.31
CA GLU A 317 42.69 -10.38 -11.42
C GLU A 317 42.30 -10.07 -9.97
N MET A 318 42.70 -8.90 -9.47
CA MET A 318 42.42 -8.50 -8.10
C MET A 318 40.91 -8.11 -7.94
N LEU A 319 40.32 -7.49 -8.92
CA LEU A 319 38.91 -7.19 -8.94
C LEU A 319 38.07 -8.48 -9.02
N GLU A 320 38.48 -9.45 -9.83
CA GLU A 320 37.83 -10.76 -9.94
C GLU A 320 37.85 -11.52 -8.59
N ASP A 321 38.96 -11.54 -7.89
CA ASP A 321 39.10 -12.15 -6.57
C ASP A 321 38.21 -11.43 -5.55
N LEU A 322 38.15 -10.08 -5.56
CA LEU A 322 37.27 -9.27 -4.71
C LEU A 322 35.82 -9.61 -4.94
N LEU A 323 35.38 -9.71 -6.20
CA LEU A 323 34.03 -10.07 -6.55
C LEU A 323 33.64 -11.50 -6.14
N LYS A 324 34.58 -12.48 -6.30
CA LYS A 324 34.38 -13.85 -5.80
C LYS A 324 34.14 -13.86 -4.28
N VAL A 325 34.99 -13.15 -3.53
CA VAL A 325 34.88 -13.05 -2.08
C VAL A 325 33.60 -12.31 -1.67
N ALA A 326 33.25 -11.21 -2.35
CA ALA A 326 32.02 -10.44 -2.08
C ALA A 326 30.75 -11.26 -2.34
N ASN A 327 30.70 -12.02 -3.44
CA ASN A 327 29.59 -12.93 -3.73
C ASN A 327 29.47 -14.01 -2.65
N CYS A 328 30.58 -14.65 -2.28
CA CYS A 328 30.57 -15.67 -1.25
C CYS A 328 30.06 -15.15 0.09
N ILE A 329 30.51 -13.97 0.53
CA ILE A 329 30.03 -13.32 1.76
C ILE A 329 28.51 -12.97 1.67
N THR A 330 28.02 -12.63 0.48
CA THR A 330 26.61 -12.30 0.27
C THR A 330 25.72 -13.53 0.36
N GLU A 331 26.16 -14.63 -0.25
CA GLU A 331 25.41 -15.89 -0.30
C GLU A 331 25.52 -16.67 1.03
N HIS A 332 26.64 -16.57 1.72
CA HIS A 332 27.01 -17.36 2.92
C HIS A 332 27.38 -16.43 4.09
N ARG A 333 26.43 -15.68 4.59
CA ARG A 333 26.61 -14.55 5.57
C ARG A 333 27.27 -14.91 6.90
N ASN A 334 27.39 -16.18 7.25
CA ASN A 334 27.96 -16.62 8.53
C ASN A 334 29.25 -17.45 8.36
N ASP A 335 29.76 -17.61 7.14
CA ASP A 335 30.99 -18.35 6.90
C ASP A 335 32.21 -17.65 7.53
N MET A 336 33.11 -18.44 8.08
CA MET A 336 34.40 -17.96 8.52
C MET A 336 35.32 -17.76 7.32
N MET A 337 36.38 -16.96 7.47
CA MET A 337 37.32 -16.68 6.37
C MET A 337 37.94 -17.94 5.75
N GLU A 338 38.12 -19.00 6.52
CA GLU A 338 38.61 -20.30 6.00
C GLU A 338 37.61 -20.95 5.06
N GLU A 339 36.30 -20.88 5.40
CA GLU A 339 35.24 -21.43 4.56
C GLU A 339 35.09 -20.62 3.27
N ILE A 340 35.16 -19.26 3.38
CA ILE A 340 35.16 -18.36 2.22
C ILE A 340 36.39 -18.70 1.31
N ALA A 341 37.55 -18.92 1.87
CA ALA A 341 38.76 -19.27 1.11
C ALA A 341 38.57 -20.56 0.32
N GLN A 342 38.01 -21.60 0.95
CA GLN A 342 37.70 -22.86 0.29
C GLN A 342 36.71 -22.72 -0.85
N ARG A 343 35.58 -21.98 -0.61
CA ARG A 343 34.53 -21.77 -1.61
C ARG A 343 35.02 -20.95 -2.81
N CYS A 344 35.83 -19.94 -2.56
CA CYS A 344 36.39 -19.09 -3.60
C CYS A 344 37.61 -19.73 -4.31
N SER A 345 38.11 -20.87 -3.84
CA SER A 345 39.35 -21.49 -4.31
C SER A 345 40.56 -20.54 -4.23
N LEU A 346 40.59 -19.72 -3.17
CA LEU A 346 41.67 -18.79 -2.86
C LEU A 346 42.41 -19.21 -1.61
N THR A 347 43.65 -18.74 -1.45
CA THR A 347 44.39 -18.96 -0.20
C THR A 347 43.80 -18.13 0.92
N TYR A 348 43.83 -18.63 2.16
CA TYR A 348 43.38 -17.87 3.34
C TYR A 348 44.05 -16.49 3.44
N SER A 349 45.37 -16.39 3.18
CA SER A 349 46.08 -15.12 3.20
C SER A 349 45.56 -14.14 2.16
N ARG A 350 45.12 -14.61 0.99
CA ARG A 350 44.55 -13.81 -0.06
C ARG A 350 43.17 -13.26 0.37
N VAL A 351 42.30 -14.12 0.90
CA VAL A 351 40.97 -13.72 1.40
C VAL A 351 41.09 -12.72 2.55
N LEU A 352 41.98 -12.99 3.52
CA LEU A 352 42.26 -12.10 4.63
C LEU A 352 42.67 -10.70 4.15
N SER A 353 43.61 -10.64 3.19
CA SER A 353 44.07 -9.36 2.62
C SER A 353 42.95 -8.58 1.94
N LEU A 354 42.12 -9.27 1.16
CA LEU A 354 40.95 -8.64 0.48
C LEU A 354 39.90 -8.17 1.48
N CYS A 355 39.59 -8.97 2.50
CA CYS A 355 38.65 -8.61 3.54
C CYS A 355 39.14 -7.43 4.40
N MET A 356 40.42 -7.39 4.75
CA MET A 356 40.99 -6.25 5.46
C MET A 356 41.00 -4.97 4.63
N MET A 357 41.19 -5.07 3.33
CA MET A 357 41.10 -3.94 2.41
C MET A 357 39.64 -3.38 2.40
N MET A 358 38.65 -4.25 2.22
CA MET A 358 37.22 -3.86 2.29
C MET A 358 36.82 -3.32 3.66
N GLN A 359 37.41 -3.84 4.75
CA GLN A 359 37.17 -3.33 6.11
C GLN A 359 37.75 -1.92 6.29
N LYS A 360 38.97 -1.69 5.82
CA LYS A 360 39.61 -0.36 5.86
C LYS A 360 38.77 0.71 5.16
N ASP A 361 38.15 0.35 4.04
CA ASP A 361 37.33 1.24 3.25
C ASP A 361 35.86 1.31 3.73
N GLY A 362 35.57 0.66 4.87
CA GLY A 362 34.25 0.71 5.53
C GLY A 362 33.14 0.01 4.74
N LEU A 363 33.48 -0.98 3.93
CA LEU A 363 32.54 -1.79 3.17
C LEU A 363 32.18 -3.09 3.89
N LEU A 364 33.08 -3.56 4.77
CA LEU A 364 33.00 -4.82 5.50
C LEU A 364 33.40 -4.61 6.96
N GLN A 365 32.87 -5.43 7.87
CA GLN A 365 33.33 -5.56 9.24
C GLN A 365 33.66 -7.03 9.51
N ILE A 366 34.80 -7.28 10.17
CA ILE A 366 35.22 -8.61 10.58
C ILE A 366 35.03 -8.73 12.09
N ASP A 367 34.31 -9.76 12.55
CA ASP A 367 34.08 -10.02 13.97
C ASP A 367 35.23 -10.83 14.62
N LEU A 368 35.15 -11.04 15.94
CA LEU A 368 36.13 -11.78 16.72
C LEU A 368 36.23 -13.27 16.32
N LEU A 369 35.21 -13.80 15.64
CA LEU A 369 35.16 -15.17 15.12
C LEU A 369 35.61 -15.25 13.65
N GLN A 370 36.20 -14.18 13.12
CA GLN A 370 36.63 -14.06 11.73
C GLN A 370 35.50 -14.22 10.70
N ARG A 371 34.27 -13.83 11.05
CA ARG A 371 33.16 -13.77 10.13
C ARG A 371 33.06 -12.37 9.53
N CYS A 372 32.62 -12.32 8.29
CA CYS A 372 32.54 -11.10 7.52
C CYS A 372 31.09 -10.54 7.49
N HIS A 373 30.90 -9.31 7.89
CA HIS A 373 29.63 -8.62 7.90
C HIS A 373 29.64 -7.41 6.96
N ILE A 374 28.73 -7.38 6.01
CA ILE A 374 28.63 -6.27 5.05
C ILE A 374 28.13 -5.01 5.77
N ILE A 375 28.89 -3.92 5.69
CA ILE A 375 28.47 -2.61 6.22
C ILE A 375 27.52 -1.96 5.22
N VAL A 376 26.27 -1.80 5.61
CA VAL A 376 25.28 -0.99 4.86
C VAL A 376 25.45 0.44 5.34
N LYS A 377 26.12 1.31 4.55
CA LYS A 377 26.15 2.75 4.88
C LYS A 377 24.73 3.30 4.93
N LYS A 378 24.41 3.97 6.03
CA LYS A 378 23.15 4.71 6.26
C LYS A 378 22.95 5.83 5.26
#